data_386f5ad83dc46714f0834ab93ee60d0f
#
_entry.id   386f5ad83dc46714f0834ab93ee60d0f
#
_cell.length_a   1.000
_cell.length_b   1.000
_cell.length_c   1.000
_cell.angle_alpha   90.00
_cell.angle_beta   90.00
_cell.angle_gamma   90.00
#
_symmetry.space_group_name_H-M   'P 1'
#
loop_
_entity.id
_entity.type
_entity.pdbx_description
1 polymer ?
#
loop_
_entity_poly.entity_id
_entity_poly.type
_entity_poly.pdbx_seq_one_letter_code
_entity_poly.pdbx_strand_id
1 'polypeptide(L)'
;MAVAFVAMGSWAAFANLAHPMPRPLIAGLVQGTLSALITLFLKRMIEALSARLPGSAGYWVPPVVAIAASLSLLSSIHWLAGTPEILRTIIVPLSVTAVYATTYNLALRRTAKAGQ
;
A
#
# COMPACT_ATOMS: atom_id res chain seq x y z
N MET A 1 -9.72 0.88 -7.70
CA MET A 1 -9.13 2.23 -7.60
C MET A 1 -9.98 3.19 -6.79
N ALA A 2 -11.25 3.36 -7.15
CA ALA A 2 -12.14 4.28 -6.43
C ALA A 2 -12.31 3.92 -4.96
N VAL A 3 -12.46 2.63 -4.64
CA VAL A 3 -12.61 2.17 -3.25
C VAL A 3 -11.34 2.48 -2.44
N ALA A 4 -10.16 2.21 -3.02
CA ALA A 4 -8.91 2.52 -2.34
C ALA A 4 -8.75 4.02 -2.12
N PHE A 5 -9.11 4.84 -3.11
CA PHE A 5 -9.06 6.29 -2.99
C PHE A 5 -9.96 6.78 -1.85
N VAL A 6 -11.23 6.38 -1.87
CA VAL A 6 -12.22 6.87 -0.90
C VAL A 6 -11.90 6.35 0.51
N ALA A 7 -11.64 5.05 0.65
CA ALA A 7 -11.41 4.45 1.96
C ALA A 7 -10.14 4.99 2.62
N MET A 8 -9.02 4.97 1.90
CA MET A 8 -7.74 5.38 2.47
C MET A 8 -7.62 6.90 2.59
N GLY A 9 -8.20 7.63 1.64
CA GLY A 9 -8.25 9.08 1.71
C GLY A 9 -9.08 9.57 2.89
N SER A 10 -10.24 8.95 3.13
CA SER A 10 -11.09 9.27 4.28
C SER A 10 -10.38 8.98 5.60
N TRP A 11 -9.69 7.85 5.70
CA TRP A 11 -8.89 7.53 6.88
C TRP A 11 -7.81 8.60 7.13
N ALA A 12 -7.07 8.99 6.09
CA ALA A 12 -6.01 9.97 6.23
C ALA A 12 -6.54 11.33 6.69
N ALA A 13 -7.68 11.76 6.14
CA ALA A 13 -8.34 12.99 6.58
C ALA A 13 -8.73 12.89 8.06
N PHE A 14 -9.35 11.78 8.45
CA PHE A 14 -9.75 11.52 9.83
C PHE A 14 -8.54 11.52 10.77
N ALA A 15 -7.46 10.86 10.40
CA ALA A 15 -6.25 10.76 11.22
C ALA A 15 -5.61 12.14 11.48
N ASN A 16 -5.89 13.13 10.64
CA ASN A 16 -5.31 14.46 10.77
C ASN A 16 -6.33 15.54 11.18
N LEU A 17 -7.54 15.15 11.62
CA LEU A 17 -8.60 16.09 11.97
C LEU A 17 -8.24 17.04 13.13
N ALA A 18 -7.33 16.64 14.02
CA ALA A 18 -6.90 17.48 15.13
C ALA A 18 -6.06 18.67 14.68
N HIS A 19 -5.65 18.72 13.43
CA HIS A 19 -4.81 19.77 12.88
C HIS A 19 -5.64 20.78 12.09
N PRO A 20 -5.18 22.04 11.93
CA PRO A 20 -5.94 23.08 11.22
C PRO A 20 -6.17 22.72 9.75
N MET A 21 -7.32 23.10 9.22
CA MET A 21 -7.56 23.05 7.78
C MET A 21 -6.57 23.95 7.02
N PRO A 22 -6.12 23.60 5.80
CA PRO A 22 -6.62 22.48 4.98
C PRO A 22 -5.84 21.17 5.15
N ARG A 23 -5.03 21.00 6.19
CA ARG A 23 -4.15 19.84 6.34
C ARG A 23 -4.85 18.48 6.31
N PRO A 24 -6.00 18.27 7.00
CA PRO A 24 -6.70 16.99 6.89
C PRO A 24 -7.16 16.67 5.46
N LEU A 25 -7.63 17.68 4.72
CA LEU A 25 -8.07 17.50 3.33
C LEU A 25 -6.89 17.17 2.41
N ILE A 26 -5.75 17.84 2.60
CA ILE A 26 -4.53 17.56 1.82
C ILE A 26 -4.06 16.14 2.09
N ALA A 27 -4.02 15.72 3.36
CA ALA A 27 -3.64 14.35 3.72
C ALA A 27 -4.58 13.33 3.07
N GLY A 28 -5.88 13.61 3.07
CA GLY A 28 -6.87 12.75 2.45
C GLY A 28 -6.68 12.60 0.95
N LEU A 29 -6.47 13.71 0.24
CA LEU A 29 -6.24 13.69 -1.21
C LEU A 29 -4.94 12.98 -1.57
N VAL A 30 -3.86 13.25 -0.83
CA VAL A 30 -2.56 12.61 -1.04
C VAL A 30 -2.69 11.11 -0.84
N GLN A 31 -3.27 10.67 0.28
CA GLN A 31 -3.40 9.26 0.59
C GLN A 31 -4.31 8.53 -0.39
N GLY A 32 -5.45 9.14 -0.75
CA GLY A 32 -6.37 8.55 -1.71
C GLY A 32 -5.71 8.32 -3.06
N THR A 33 -5.00 9.31 -3.57
CA THR A 33 -4.27 9.22 -4.84
C THR A 33 -3.17 8.16 -4.76
N LEU A 34 -2.37 8.18 -3.69
CA LEU A 34 -1.31 7.19 -3.47
C LEU A 34 -1.87 5.77 -3.42
N SER A 35 -2.96 5.56 -2.67
CA SER A 35 -3.54 4.22 -2.53
C SER A 35 -4.04 3.68 -3.87
N ALA A 36 -4.64 4.53 -4.70
CA ALA A 36 -5.08 4.13 -6.03
C ALA A 36 -3.90 3.73 -6.92
N LEU A 37 -2.85 4.54 -6.94
CA LEU A 37 -1.66 4.27 -7.77
C LEU A 37 -0.85 3.09 -7.24
N ILE A 38 -0.67 3.00 -5.94
CA ILE A 38 0.08 1.91 -5.30
C ILE A 38 -0.60 0.57 -5.54
N THR A 39 -1.93 0.50 -5.46
CA THR A 39 -2.66 -0.75 -5.70
C THR A 39 -2.34 -1.32 -7.08
N LEU A 40 -2.31 -0.48 -8.10
CA LEU A 40 -1.98 -0.89 -9.46
C LEU A 40 -0.51 -1.33 -9.57
N PHE A 41 0.38 -0.56 -8.99
CA PHE A 41 1.81 -0.85 -8.99
C PHE A 41 2.12 -2.16 -8.25
N LEU A 42 1.52 -2.36 -7.08
CA LEU A 42 1.74 -3.57 -6.27
C LEU A 42 1.31 -4.83 -7.00
N LYS A 43 0.15 -4.78 -7.65
CA LYS A 43 -0.33 -5.94 -8.41
C LYS A 43 0.72 -6.40 -9.43
N ARG A 44 1.23 -5.48 -10.23
CA ARG A 44 2.22 -5.78 -11.27
C ARG A 44 3.56 -6.20 -10.70
N MET A 45 3.99 -5.54 -9.63
CA MET A 45 5.27 -5.87 -8.99
C MET A 45 5.24 -7.26 -8.36
N ILE A 46 4.17 -7.60 -7.65
CA ILE A 46 4.01 -8.91 -7.03
C ILE A 46 3.98 -10.01 -8.09
N GLU A 47 3.23 -9.80 -9.17
CA GLU A 47 3.18 -10.74 -10.29
C GLU A 47 4.57 -10.97 -10.89
N ALA A 48 5.31 -9.90 -11.13
CA ALA A 48 6.66 -9.98 -11.72
C ALA A 48 7.65 -10.69 -10.81
N LEU A 49 7.67 -10.34 -9.52
CA LEU A 49 8.58 -10.95 -8.55
C LEU A 49 8.24 -12.42 -8.30
N SER A 50 6.94 -12.73 -8.16
CA SER A 50 6.50 -14.11 -7.95
C SER A 50 6.89 -15.01 -9.13
N ALA A 51 6.80 -14.50 -10.35
CA ALA A 51 7.16 -15.25 -11.55
C ALA A 51 8.67 -15.52 -11.65
N ARG A 52 9.50 -14.63 -11.10
CA ARG A 52 10.96 -14.72 -11.22
C ARG A 52 11.64 -15.45 -10.08
N LEU A 53 11.01 -15.57 -8.93
CA LEU A 53 11.62 -16.13 -7.72
C LEU A 53 11.12 -17.54 -7.47
N PRO A 54 12.01 -18.55 -7.56
CA PRO A 54 11.63 -19.93 -7.27
C PRO A 54 11.64 -20.25 -5.78
N GLY A 55 10.96 -21.32 -5.40
CA GLY A 55 11.01 -21.87 -4.06
C GLY A 55 10.46 -20.96 -2.98
N SER A 56 11.06 -21.02 -1.81
CA SER A 56 10.60 -20.26 -0.64
C SER A 56 10.70 -18.75 -0.81
N ALA A 57 11.69 -18.27 -1.57
CA ALA A 57 11.86 -16.86 -1.83
C ALA A 57 10.62 -16.25 -2.50
N GLY A 58 9.97 -16.99 -3.41
CA GLY A 58 8.75 -16.54 -4.07
C GLY A 58 7.55 -16.35 -3.13
N TYR A 59 7.59 -16.92 -1.92
CA TYR A 59 6.52 -16.75 -0.94
C TYR A 59 6.70 -15.51 -0.06
N TRP A 60 7.94 -15.17 0.32
CA TRP A 60 8.15 -14.08 1.27
C TRP A 60 8.73 -12.80 0.68
N VAL A 61 9.53 -12.89 -0.39
CA VAL A 61 10.18 -11.70 -0.96
C VAL A 61 9.18 -10.71 -1.55
N PRO A 62 8.18 -11.12 -2.40
CA PRO A 62 7.23 -10.15 -2.94
C PRO A 62 6.48 -9.36 -1.87
N PRO A 63 5.91 -9.99 -0.82
CA PRO A 63 5.26 -9.21 0.24
C PRO A 63 6.19 -8.26 0.98
N VAL A 64 7.41 -8.69 1.29
CA VAL A 64 8.39 -7.85 1.99
C VAL A 64 8.77 -6.64 1.15
N VAL A 65 9.04 -6.84 -0.14
CA VAL A 65 9.36 -5.75 -1.06
C VAL A 65 8.17 -4.79 -1.19
N ALA A 66 6.95 -5.33 -1.29
CA ALA A 66 5.73 -4.52 -1.38
C ALA A 66 5.55 -3.63 -0.15
N ILE A 67 5.73 -4.19 1.04
CA ILE A 67 5.60 -3.44 2.30
C ILE A 67 6.70 -2.36 2.39
N ALA A 68 7.94 -2.72 2.09
CA ALA A 68 9.07 -1.78 2.14
C ALA A 68 8.89 -0.62 1.15
N ALA A 69 8.49 -0.93 -0.08
CA ALA A 69 8.24 0.08 -1.11
C ALA A 69 7.08 1.01 -0.70
N SER A 70 5.98 0.43 -0.19
CA SER A 70 4.82 1.21 0.25
C SER A 70 5.16 2.11 1.43
N LEU A 71 5.87 1.58 2.42
CA LEU A 71 6.31 2.36 3.57
C LEU A 71 7.16 3.56 3.14
N SER A 72 8.12 3.34 2.25
CA SER A 72 9.02 4.38 1.76
C SER A 72 8.25 5.46 0.98
N LEU A 73 7.38 5.05 0.06
CA LEU A 73 6.58 5.97 -0.74
C LEU A 73 5.60 6.77 0.12
N LEU A 74 4.85 6.10 0.98
CA LEU A 74 3.85 6.74 1.83
C LEU A 74 4.51 7.75 2.77
N SER A 75 5.58 7.35 3.44
CA SER A 75 6.29 8.23 4.37
C SER A 75 6.88 9.44 3.67
N SER A 76 7.57 9.22 2.55
CA SER A 76 8.24 10.29 1.81
C SER A 76 7.25 11.31 1.25
N ILE A 77 6.18 10.85 0.62
CA ILE A 77 5.23 11.77 -0.02
C ILE A 77 4.38 12.49 1.01
N HIS A 78 3.96 11.84 2.09
CA HIS A 78 3.27 12.52 3.17
C HIS A 78 4.16 13.55 3.86
N TRP A 79 5.45 13.24 4.02
CA TRP A 79 6.40 14.21 4.56
C TRP A 79 6.51 15.45 3.65
N LEU A 80 6.64 15.25 2.35
CA LEU A 80 6.70 16.34 1.37
C LEU A 80 5.40 17.16 1.34
N ALA A 81 4.26 16.51 1.51
CA ALA A 81 2.95 17.16 1.54
C ALA A 81 2.66 17.88 2.85
N GLY A 82 3.51 17.72 3.86
CA GLY A 82 3.31 18.35 5.16
C GLY A 82 2.22 17.69 6.02
N THR A 83 1.97 16.40 5.82
CA THR A 83 1.01 15.66 6.65
C THR A 83 1.47 15.64 8.11
N PRO A 84 0.67 16.14 9.07
CA PRO A 84 1.12 16.25 10.46
C PRO A 84 1.30 14.91 11.16
N GLU A 85 0.37 13.98 10.93
CA GLU A 85 0.33 12.67 11.61
C GLU A 85 0.70 11.56 10.64
N ILE A 86 1.98 11.47 10.22
CA ILE A 86 2.41 10.53 9.18
C ILE A 86 2.20 9.08 9.62
N LEU A 87 2.71 8.69 10.77
CA LEU A 87 2.59 7.30 11.24
C LEU A 87 1.13 6.87 11.37
N ARG A 88 0.31 7.72 11.99
CA ARG A 88 -1.12 7.45 12.15
C ARG A 88 -1.83 7.37 10.81
N THR A 89 -1.44 8.20 9.87
CA THR A 89 -2.03 8.26 8.53
C THR A 89 -1.74 6.98 7.74
N ILE A 90 -0.49 6.50 7.77
CA ILE A 90 -0.06 5.39 6.92
C ILE A 90 -0.30 4.01 7.54
N ILE A 91 -0.58 3.91 8.84
CA ILE A 91 -0.70 2.61 9.52
C ILE A 91 -1.81 1.75 8.91
N VAL A 92 -2.96 2.33 8.59
CA VAL A 92 -4.07 1.59 7.99
C VAL A 92 -3.77 1.19 6.54
N PRO A 93 -3.40 2.11 5.63
CA PRO A 93 -3.06 1.70 4.26
C PRO A 93 -1.86 0.75 4.20
N LEU A 94 -0.88 0.90 5.08
CA LEU A 94 0.25 -0.02 5.14
C LEU A 94 -0.17 -1.42 5.60
N SER A 95 -1.07 -1.52 6.57
CA SER A 95 -1.64 -2.79 7.02
C SER A 95 -2.44 -3.46 5.90
N VAL A 96 -3.24 -2.69 5.17
CA VAL A 96 -3.99 -3.19 4.00
C VAL A 96 -3.02 -3.70 2.93
N THR A 97 -1.94 -2.97 2.66
CA THR A 97 -0.90 -3.40 1.73
C THR A 97 -0.29 -4.73 2.16
N ALA A 98 0.03 -4.89 3.44
CA ALA A 98 0.62 -6.12 3.96
C ALA A 98 -0.31 -7.32 3.75
N VAL A 99 -1.59 -7.18 4.09
CA VAL A 99 -2.59 -8.23 3.90
C VAL A 99 -2.77 -8.53 2.42
N TYR A 100 -2.96 -7.52 1.60
CA TYR A 100 -3.15 -7.68 0.16
C TYR A 100 -1.95 -8.38 -0.49
N ALA A 101 -0.74 -7.89 -0.22
CA ALA A 101 0.47 -8.42 -0.83
C ALA A 101 0.70 -9.88 -0.44
N THR A 102 0.49 -10.21 0.82
CA THR A 102 0.67 -11.57 1.33
C THR A 102 -0.36 -12.53 0.72
N THR A 103 -1.64 -12.16 0.76
CA THR A 103 -2.72 -13.03 0.27
C THR A 103 -2.69 -13.16 -1.25
N TYR A 104 -2.46 -12.09 -1.97
CA TYR A 104 -2.40 -12.11 -3.42
C TYR A 104 -1.21 -12.95 -3.90
N ASN A 105 -0.04 -12.75 -3.31
CA ASN A 105 1.15 -13.53 -3.66
C ASN A 105 0.95 -15.01 -3.36
N LEU A 106 0.35 -15.35 -2.22
CA LEU A 106 0.05 -16.74 -1.88
C LEU A 106 -0.91 -17.37 -2.90
N ALA A 107 -1.93 -16.64 -3.32
CA ALA A 107 -2.87 -17.11 -4.34
C ALA A 107 -2.16 -17.37 -5.68
N LEU A 108 -1.27 -16.48 -6.10
CA LEU A 108 -0.47 -16.66 -7.32
C LEU A 108 0.41 -17.91 -7.23
N ARG A 109 1.08 -18.13 -6.10
CA ARG A 109 1.94 -19.29 -5.90
C ARG A 109 1.16 -20.59 -5.91
N ARG A 110 -0.01 -20.62 -5.27
CA ARG A 110 -0.87 -21.80 -5.25
C ARG A 110 -1.39 -22.13 -6.65
N THR A 111 -1.80 -21.13 -7.42
CA THR A 111 -2.28 -21.32 -8.77
C THR A 111 -1.16 -21.84 -9.69
N ALA A 112 0.03 -21.27 -9.59
CA ALA A 112 1.19 -21.73 -10.37
C ALA A 112 1.55 -23.18 -10.02
N LYS A 113 1.54 -23.54 -8.72
CA LYS A 113 1.83 -24.90 -8.28
C LYS A 113 0.78 -25.90 -8.76
N ALA A 114 -0.50 -25.52 -8.73
CA ALA A 114 -1.59 -26.37 -9.18
C ALA A 114 -1.54 -26.59 -10.70
N GLY A 115 -1.00 -25.64 -11.47
CA GLY A 115 -0.85 -25.73 -12.92
C GLY A 115 0.34 -26.57 -13.37
N GLN A 116 1.18 -27.00 -12.44
CA GLN A 116 2.29 -27.92 -12.72
C GLN A 116 1.82 -29.37 -12.57
#